data_dee0664bcf17de74d99b109f83eeb0e9
#
_entry.id   dee0664bcf17de74d99b109f83eeb0e9
#
_cell.length_a   1.000
_cell.length_b   1.000
_cell.length_c   1.000
_cell.angle_alpha   90.00
_cell.angle_beta   90.00
_cell.angle_gamma   90.00
#
_symmetry.space_group_name_H-M   'P 1'
#
loop_
_entity.id
_entity.type
_entity.pdbx_description
1 polymer ?
#
loop_
_entity_poly.entity_id
_entity_poly.type
_entity_poly.pdbx_seq_one_letter_code
_entity_poly.pdbx_strand_id
1 'polypeptide(L)'
;MWKVKYLYIAIGLIVLLGILAVFKLLRVRVRGESPYESKGNLLTPAELKFLRVLDQVIGSHYRIMAQVRLADIIKVKKGLDNSTRSSAFNRIKAKHLDFVACDPSDMSVKFAIELDDSSHKQAKRMERDAFLNDAMQSAGIPLHRFAVKREYDQQEVYDKFFPQQQA
;
A
#
# COMPACT_ATOMS: atom_id res chain seq x y z
N MET A 1 -45.60 52.26 -11.39
CA MET A 1 -45.54 50.81 -11.09
C MET A 1 -44.36 50.09 -11.72
N TRP A 2 -43.90 50.38 -12.91
CA TRP A 2 -42.79 49.73 -13.60
C TRP A 2 -41.41 49.99 -12.94
N LYS A 3 -41.10 51.23 -12.54
CA LYS A 3 -39.82 51.60 -11.92
C LYS A 3 -39.51 50.81 -10.63
N VAL A 4 -40.52 50.48 -9.84
CA VAL A 4 -40.35 49.75 -8.58
C VAL A 4 -39.95 48.28 -8.83
N LYS A 5 -40.51 47.66 -9.88
CA LYS A 5 -40.13 46.27 -10.26
C LYS A 5 -38.67 46.16 -10.68
N TYR A 6 -38.17 47.06 -11.46
CA TYR A 6 -36.75 47.10 -11.86
C TYR A 6 -35.81 47.35 -10.69
N LEU A 7 -36.25 48.16 -9.70
CA LEU A 7 -35.49 48.36 -8.47
C LEU A 7 -35.29 47.05 -7.68
N TYR A 8 -36.37 46.26 -7.50
CA TYR A 8 -36.25 44.96 -6.79
C TYR A 8 -35.41 43.94 -7.56
N ILE A 9 -35.46 43.91 -8.89
CA ILE A 9 -34.64 43.06 -9.73
C ILE A 9 -33.17 43.46 -9.58
N ALA A 10 -32.83 44.77 -9.61
CA ALA A 10 -31.48 45.25 -9.44
C ALA A 10 -30.88 44.91 -8.05
N ILE A 11 -31.73 45.07 -6.99
CA ILE A 11 -31.31 44.66 -5.62
C ILE A 11 -31.06 43.17 -5.54
N GLY A 12 -31.98 42.33 -6.11
CA GLY A 12 -31.83 40.90 -6.15
C GLY A 12 -30.51 40.43 -6.85
N LEU A 13 -30.17 41.11 -7.95
CA LEU A 13 -28.94 40.83 -8.72
C LEU A 13 -27.67 41.21 -7.93
N ILE A 14 -27.69 42.34 -7.22
CA ILE A 14 -26.56 42.77 -6.36
C ILE A 14 -26.37 41.78 -5.21
N VAL A 15 -27.45 41.33 -4.57
CA VAL A 15 -27.41 40.33 -3.47
C VAL A 15 -26.82 39.00 -3.99
N LEU A 16 -27.32 38.54 -5.16
CA LEU A 16 -26.82 37.30 -5.77
C LEU A 16 -25.31 37.38 -6.10
N LEU A 17 -24.87 38.48 -6.70
CA LEU A 17 -23.45 38.72 -6.99
C LEU A 17 -22.61 38.77 -5.71
N GLY A 18 -23.13 39.37 -4.65
CA GLY A 18 -22.49 39.37 -3.34
C GLY A 18 -22.32 37.96 -2.76
N ILE A 19 -23.37 37.15 -2.83
CA ILE A 19 -23.33 35.75 -2.40
C ILE A 19 -22.31 34.96 -3.21
N LEU A 20 -22.29 35.11 -4.54
CA LEU A 20 -21.34 34.43 -5.41
C LEU A 20 -19.89 34.87 -5.13
N ALA A 21 -19.66 36.17 -4.85
CA ALA A 21 -18.36 36.68 -4.48
C ALA A 21 -17.88 36.11 -3.13
N VAL A 22 -18.74 36.05 -2.13
CA VAL A 22 -18.45 35.43 -0.84
C VAL A 22 -18.17 33.94 -1.00
N PHE A 23 -18.94 33.21 -1.82
CA PHE A 23 -18.70 31.79 -2.12
C PHE A 23 -17.37 31.57 -2.81
N LYS A 24 -17.00 32.45 -3.73
CA LYS A 24 -15.69 32.43 -4.42
C LYS A 24 -14.53 32.69 -3.45
N LEU A 25 -14.68 33.67 -2.56
CA LEU A 25 -13.69 33.98 -1.50
C LEU A 25 -13.54 32.83 -0.51
N LEU A 26 -14.63 32.20 -0.09
CA LEU A 26 -14.61 31.04 0.79
C LEU A 26 -13.94 29.82 0.10
N ARG A 27 -14.24 29.57 -1.19
CA ARG A 27 -13.55 28.51 -1.97
C ARG A 27 -12.04 28.76 -2.12
N VAL A 28 -11.63 30.02 -2.28
CA VAL A 28 -10.18 30.36 -2.35
C VAL A 28 -9.51 30.18 -0.99
N ARG A 29 -10.21 30.44 0.11
CA ARG A 29 -9.69 30.27 1.47
C ARG A 29 -9.58 28.79 1.88
N VAL A 30 -10.39 27.90 1.28
CA VAL A 30 -10.33 26.42 1.47
C VAL A 30 -9.23 25.78 0.61
N ARG A 31 -8.64 26.50 -0.37
CA ARG A 31 -7.38 26.15 -1.02
C ARG A 31 -6.17 26.60 -0.19
N GLY A 32 -6.21 26.31 1.12
CA GLY A 32 -5.04 26.38 1.99
C GLY A 32 -3.90 25.51 1.46
N GLU A 33 -2.72 25.68 1.99
CA GLU A 33 -1.54 24.86 1.68
C GLU A 33 -1.90 23.38 1.65
N SER A 34 -1.31 22.65 0.71
CA SER A 34 -1.54 21.20 0.60
C SER A 34 -1.32 20.55 1.98
N PRO A 35 -2.26 19.72 2.49
CA PRO A 35 -2.13 19.09 3.80
C PRO A 35 -1.10 17.96 3.82
N TYR A 36 -0.27 17.84 2.78
CA TYR A 36 0.69 16.75 2.62
C TYR A 36 2.12 17.23 2.81
N GLU A 37 2.87 16.46 3.55
CA GLU A 37 4.31 16.61 3.72
C GLU A 37 5.04 15.29 3.45
N SER A 38 6.36 15.35 3.22
CA SER A 38 7.16 14.15 3.04
C SER A 38 7.25 13.35 4.35
N LYS A 39 6.97 12.05 4.29
CA LYS A 39 7.17 11.13 5.40
C LYS A 39 8.67 10.88 5.69
N GLY A 40 9.57 11.25 4.78
CA GLY A 40 11.00 10.99 4.87
C GLY A 40 11.35 9.60 4.34
N ASN A 41 11.77 8.71 5.22
CA ASN A 41 12.20 7.36 4.84
C ASN A 41 11.02 6.45 4.51
N LEU A 42 11.14 5.71 3.42
CA LEU A 42 10.17 4.70 3.02
C LEU A 42 10.20 3.49 3.97
N LEU A 43 11.40 3.06 4.36
CA LEU A 43 11.65 1.87 5.17
C LEU A 43 12.03 2.23 6.60
N THR A 44 11.64 1.37 7.52
CA THR A 44 12.15 1.38 8.89
C THR A 44 13.64 0.99 8.91
N PRO A 45 14.39 1.29 9.97
CA PRO A 45 15.79 0.87 10.09
C PRO A 45 15.98 -0.66 9.98
N ALA A 46 15.03 -1.45 10.52
CA ALA A 46 15.06 -2.91 10.45
C ALA A 46 14.85 -3.41 9.01
N GLU A 47 13.84 -2.88 8.32
CA GLU A 47 13.57 -3.19 6.91
C GLU A 47 14.73 -2.78 6.00
N LEU A 48 15.30 -1.58 6.19
CA LEU A 48 16.45 -1.12 5.41
C LEU A 48 17.67 -2.02 5.60
N LYS A 49 17.91 -2.45 6.85
CA LYS A 49 19.00 -3.39 7.15
C LYS A 49 18.79 -4.72 6.43
N PHE A 50 17.58 -5.26 6.49
CA PHE A 50 17.26 -6.53 5.86
C PHE A 50 17.29 -6.44 4.33
N LEU A 51 16.82 -5.33 3.74
CA LEU A 51 16.95 -5.09 2.30
C LEU A 51 18.40 -5.19 1.81
N ARG A 52 19.35 -4.61 2.55
CA ARG A 52 20.79 -4.71 2.20
C ARG A 52 21.29 -6.16 2.20
N VAL A 53 20.78 -6.99 3.10
CA VAL A 53 21.08 -8.42 3.11
C VAL A 53 20.45 -9.12 1.91
N LEU A 54 19.20 -8.82 1.59
CA LEU A 54 18.52 -9.38 0.40
C LEU A 54 19.25 -8.99 -0.89
N ASP A 55 19.68 -7.74 -1.04
CA ASP A 55 20.42 -7.26 -2.21
C ASP A 55 21.75 -8.03 -2.38
N GLN A 56 22.45 -8.34 -1.28
CA GLN A 56 23.70 -9.10 -1.31
C GLN A 56 23.47 -10.59 -1.62
N VAL A 57 22.40 -11.17 -1.07
CA VAL A 57 22.14 -12.61 -1.13
C VAL A 57 21.44 -13.02 -2.41
N ILE A 58 20.42 -12.28 -2.83
CA ILE A 58 19.56 -12.64 -3.96
C ILE A 58 19.43 -11.54 -5.03
N GLY A 59 20.04 -10.36 -4.84
CA GLY A 59 19.91 -9.22 -5.74
C GLY A 59 20.47 -9.45 -7.14
N SER A 60 21.38 -10.41 -7.31
CA SER A 60 21.88 -10.85 -8.63
C SER A 60 20.86 -11.70 -9.40
N HIS A 61 19.93 -12.35 -8.72
CA HIS A 61 18.93 -13.24 -9.28
C HIS A 61 17.56 -12.58 -9.45
N TYR A 62 17.23 -11.63 -8.54
CA TYR A 62 15.90 -11.01 -8.47
C TYR A 62 15.98 -9.50 -8.31
N ARG A 63 14.99 -8.79 -8.86
CA ARG A 63 14.74 -7.40 -8.54
C ARG A 63 13.90 -7.33 -7.26
N ILE A 64 14.44 -6.75 -6.20
CA ILE A 64 13.73 -6.59 -4.93
C ILE A 64 12.97 -5.27 -4.94
N MET A 65 11.66 -5.36 -4.75
CA MET A 65 10.74 -4.24 -4.59
C MET A 65 10.32 -4.15 -3.14
N ALA A 66 10.34 -2.94 -2.56
CA ALA A 66 9.95 -2.73 -1.16
C ALA A 66 8.57 -2.09 -1.04
N GLN A 67 7.85 -2.37 0.05
CA GLN A 67 6.55 -1.78 0.39
C GLN A 67 5.51 -1.93 -0.74
N VAL A 68 5.44 -3.11 -1.34
CA VAL A 68 4.54 -3.40 -2.46
C VAL A 68 3.14 -3.66 -1.94
N ARG A 69 2.15 -2.94 -2.48
CA ARG A 69 0.75 -3.14 -2.10
C ARG A 69 0.27 -4.52 -2.56
N LEU A 70 -0.39 -5.26 -1.67
CA LEU A 70 -0.86 -6.62 -1.96
C LEU A 70 -1.77 -6.67 -3.20
N ALA A 71 -2.63 -5.66 -3.38
CA ALA A 71 -3.52 -5.57 -4.55
C ALA A 71 -2.81 -5.31 -5.89
N ASP A 72 -1.51 -5.00 -5.89
CA ASP A 72 -0.74 -4.84 -7.11
C ASP A 72 -0.16 -6.17 -7.62
N ILE A 73 -0.08 -7.18 -6.75
CA ILE A 73 0.46 -8.50 -7.12
C ILE A 73 -0.58 -9.62 -7.10
N ILE A 74 -1.70 -9.46 -6.38
CA ILE A 74 -2.82 -10.41 -6.42
C ILE A 74 -4.13 -9.70 -6.79
N LYS A 75 -5.06 -10.44 -7.39
CA LYS A 75 -6.38 -9.94 -7.79
C LYS A 75 -7.48 -10.84 -7.27
N VAL A 76 -8.66 -10.27 -7.05
CA VAL A 76 -9.86 -11.03 -6.72
C VAL A 76 -10.28 -11.88 -7.92
N LYS A 77 -10.59 -13.17 -7.68
CA LYS A 77 -11.04 -14.11 -8.71
C LYS A 77 -12.30 -13.59 -9.42
N LYS A 78 -12.45 -13.95 -10.69
CA LYS A 78 -13.68 -13.69 -11.46
C LYS A 78 -14.81 -14.61 -10.99
N GLY A 79 -16.07 -14.25 -11.31
CA GLY A 79 -17.26 -15.10 -11.03
C GLY A 79 -17.85 -14.93 -9.64
N LEU A 80 -17.30 -14.07 -8.78
CA LEU A 80 -17.91 -13.73 -7.49
C LEU A 80 -18.98 -12.65 -7.66
N ASP A 81 -20.01 -12.68 -6.80
CA ASP A 81 -20.98 -11.59 -6.70
C ASP A 81 -20.30 -10.27 -6.27
N ASN A 82 -20.98 -9.14 -6.50
CA ASN A 82 -20.42 -7.80 -6.27
C ASN A 82 -20.06 -7.54 -4.79
N SER A 83 -20.86 -8.05 -3.85
CA SER A 83 -20.62 -7.86 -2.41
C SER A 83 -19.36 -8.61 -1.96
N THR A 84 -19.27 -9.89 -2.30
CA THR A 84 -18.12 -10.75 -2.00
C THR A 84 -16.86 -10.19 -2.66
N ARG A 85 -16.94 -9.75 -3.93
CA ARG A 85 -15.83 -9.15 -4.65
C ARG A 85 -15.33 -7.88 -3.99
N SER A 86 -16.24 -6.98 -3.61
CA SER A 86 -15.87 -5.71 -2.94
C SER A 86 -15.25 -5.97 -1.57
N SER A 87 -15.80 -6.90 -0.80
CA SER A 87 -15.25 -7.30 0.49
C SER A 87 -13.84 -7.87 0.35
N ALA A 88 -13.62 -8.80 -0.58
CA ALA A 88 -12.32 -9.40 -0.84
C ALA A 88 -11.29 -8.34 -1.29
N PHE A 89 -11.67 -7.42 -2.19
CA PHE A 89 -10.78 -6.33 -2.62
C PHE A 89 -10.44 -5.38 -1.47
N ASN A 90 -11.41 -5.02 -0.63
CA ASN A 90 -11.18 -4.17 0.54
C ASN A 90 -10.17 -4.77 1.53
N ARG A 91 -10.09 -6.10 1.63
CA ARG A 91 -9.12 -6.80 2.49
C ARG A 91 -7.68 -6.70 1.97
N ILE A 92 -7.45 -6.61 0.65
CA ILE A 92 -6.11 -6.59 0.06
C ILE A 92 -5.62 -5.17 -0.28
N LYS A 93 -6.52 -4.20 -0.58
CA LYS A 93 -6.17 -2.89 -1.14
C LYS A 93 -5.30 -2.01 -0.23
N ALA A 94 -5.38 -2.20 1.09
CA ALA A 94 -4.66 -1.39 2.08
C ALA A 94 -3.52 -2.17 2.78
N LYS A 95 -3.19 -3.37 2.29
CA LYS A 95 -2.10 -4.17 2.83
C LYS A 95 -0.87 -4.04 1.95
N HIS A 96 0.29 -3.98 2.58
CA HIS A 96 1.58 -3.95 1.90
C HIS A 96 2.40 -5.13 2.39
N LEU A 97 3.20 -5.65 1.47
CA LEU A 97 4.27 -6.62 1.73
C LEU A 97 5.56 -5.84 1.91
N ASP A 98 6.39 -6.26 2.85
CA ASP A 98 7.66 -5.59 3.12
C ASP A 98 8.54 -5.64 1.89
N PHE A 99 8.67 -6.82 1.25
CA PHE A 99 9.42 -6.99 0.00
C PHE A 99 8.74 -7.98 -0.94
N VAL A 100 9.00 -7.79 -2.24
CA VAL A 100 8.60 -8.69 -3.32
C VAL A 100 9.78 -8.89 -4.24
N ALA A 101 10.11 -10.14 -4.52
CA ALA A 101 11.13 -10.53 -5.48
C ALA A 101 10.50 -10.77 -6.86
N CYS A 102 10.99 -10.07 -7.86
CA CYS A 102 10.54 -10.15 -9.23
C CYS A 102 11.65 -10.66 -10.14
N ASP A 103 11.27 -11.32 -11.23
CA ASP A 103 12.19 -11.64 -12.30
C ASP A 103 12.74 -10.35 -12.93
N PRO A 104 14.05 -10.19 -13.07
CA PRO A 104 14.61 -8.94 -13.62
C PRO A 104 14.31 -8.71 -15.11
N SER A 105 13.91 -9.76 -15.85
CA SER A 105 13.67 -9.67 -17.28
C SER A 105 12.26 -9.16 -17.63
N ASP A 106 11.24 -9.55 -16.85
CA ASP A 106 9.83 -9.27 -17.16
C ASP A 106 9.03 -8.72 -15.95
N MET A 107 9.69 -8.57 -14.80
CA MET A 107 9.10 -8.13 -13.54
C MET A 107 7.98 -9.04 -13.01
N SER A 108 7.91 -10.30 -13.49
CA SER A 108 6.97 -11.27 -12.92
C SER A 108 7.31 -11.56 -11.46
N VAL A 109 6.27 -11.61 -10.61
CA VAL A 109 6.43 -11.89 -9.18
C VAL A 109 6.83 -13.34 -8.98
N LYS A 110 7.93 -13.58 -8.27
CA LYS A 110 8.41 -14.92 -7.93
C LYS A 110 8.02 -15.32 -6.51
N PHE A 111 8.21 -14.45 -5.55
CA PHE A 111 7.82 -14.65 -4.15
C PHE A 111 7.74 -13.32 -3.41
N ALA A 112 7.11 -13.36 -2.25
CA ALA A 112 7.05 -12.24 -1.33
C ALA A 112 7.80 -12.55 -0.03
N ILE A 113 8.19 -11.50 0.69
CA ILE A 113 8.95 -11.60 1.92
C ILE A 113 8.33 -10.65 2.95
N GLU A 114 8.10 -11.15 4.16
CA GLU A 114 7.69 -10.39 5.34
C GLU A 114 8.76 -10.46 6.42
N LEU A 115 8.98 -9.34 7.09
CA LEU A 115 9.92 -9.20 8.19
C LEU A 115 9.14 -9.09 9.52
N ASP A 116 9.03 -10.20 10.23
CA ASP A 116 8.22 -10.32 11.44
C ASP A 116 8.97 -9.80 12.68
N ASP A 117 8.43 -8.74 13.30
CA ASP A 117 8.87 -8.29 14.62
C ASP A 117 8.18 -9.13 15.72
N SER A 118 8.97 -9.84 16.53
CA SER A 118 8.49 -10.75 17.57
C SER A 118 7.83 -10.04 18.77
N SER A 119 7.93 -8.70 18.87
CA SER A 119 7.64 -7.97 20.11
C SER A 119 6.16 -7.86 20.48
N HIS A 120 5.20 -8.14 19.57
CA HIS A 120 3.76 -7.97 19.87
C HIS A 120 2.86 -9.04 19.27
N LYS A 121 2.65 -10.13 20.01
CA LYS A 121 1.63 -11.16 19.70
C LYS A 121 0.25 -10.70 20.19
N GLN A 122 -0.47 -9.93 19.40
CA GLN A 122 -1.89 -9.64 19.63
C GLN A 122 -2.78 -10.44 18.67
N ALA A 123 -3.98 -10.84 19.10
CA ALA A 123 -4.93 -11.64 18.32
C ALA A 123 -5.22 -11.05 16.91
N LYS A 124 -5.31 -9.73 16.79
CA LYS A 124 -5.48 -9.03 15.50
C LYS A 124 -4.33 -9.26 14.52
N ARG A 125 -3.09 -9.46 15.04
CA ARG A 125 -1.93 -9.75 14.20
C ARG A 125 -1.99 -11.17 13.66
N MET A 126 -2.39 -12.13 14.49
CA MET A 126 -2.56 -13.52 14.07
C MET A 126 -3.62 -13.66 12.95
N GLU A 127 -4.75 -12.93 13.07
CA GLU A 127 -5.77 -12.91 12.02
C GLU A 127 -5.25 -12.27 10.72
N ARG A 128 -4.49 -11.16 10.82
CA ARG A 128 -3.84 -10.52 9.67
C ARG A 128 -2.86 -11.49 8.99
N ASP A 129 -2.04 -12.18 9.77
CA ASP A 129 -1.00 -13.09 9.28
C ASP A 129 -1.62 -14.33 8.64
N ALA A 130 -2.65 -14.91 9.25
CA ALA A 130 -3.43 -16.01 8.67
C ALA A 130 -4.05 -15.60 7.33
N PHE A 131 -4.69 -14.42 7.28
CA PHE A 131 -5.25 -13.91 6.04
C PHE A 131 -4.19 -13.74 4.95
N LEU A 132 -3.03 -13.16 5.27
CA LEU A 132 -1.97 -12.95 4.30
C LEU A 132 -1.44 -14.27 3.75
N ASN A 133 -1.21 -15.25 4.62
CA ASN A 133 -0.79 -16.60 4.21
C ASN A 133 -1.81 -17.24 3.26
N ASP A 134 -3.10 -17.22 3.61
CA ASP A 134 -4.18 -17.77 2.78
C ASP A 134 -4.27 -17.07 1.41
N ALA A 135 -4.18 -15.74 1.40
CA ALA A 135 -4.25 -14.95 0.17
C ALA A 135 -3.09 -15.26 -0.78
N MET A 136 -1.86 -15.34 -0.26
CA MET A 136 -0.66 -15.65 -1.02
C MET A 136 -0.67 -17.10 -1.52
N GLN A 137 -1.06 -18.05 -0.68
CA GLN A 137 -1.23 -19.45 -1.07
C GLN A 137 -2.29 -19.61 -2.16
N SER A 138 -3.45 -18.95 -2.02
CA SER A 138 -4.52 -18.95 -3.04
C SER A 138 -4.09 -18.34 -4.38
N ALA A 139 -3.15 -17.40 -4.34
CA ALA A 139 -2.58 -16.76 -5.53
C ALA A 139 -1.42 -17.57 -6.15
N GLY A 140 -0.93 -18.62 -5.48
CA GLY A 140 0.21 -19.42 -5.90
C GLY A 140 1.55 -18.68 -5.79
N ILE A 141 1.64 -17.66 -4.92
CA ILE A 141 2.86 -16.87 -4.71
C ILE A 141 3.46 -17.30 -3.36
N PRO A 142 4.69 -17.85 -3.33
CA PRO A 142 5.38 -18.18 -2.10
C PRO A 142 5.56 -16.96 -1.19
N LEU A 143 5.38 -17.15 0.12
CA LEU A 143 5.61 -16.11 1.12
C LEU A 143 6.67 -16.60 2.11
N HIS A 144 7.82 -15.94 2.11
CA HIS A 144 8.90 -16.18 3.04
C HIS A 144 8.81 -15.22 4.22
N ARG A 145 8.92 -15.74 5.45
CA ARG A 145 8.92 -14.94 6.66
C ARG A 145 10.27 -15.01 7.35
N PHE A 146 10.76 -13.86 7.76
CA PHE A 146 12.00 -13.70 8.52
C PHE A 146 11.73 -12.92 9.80
N ALA A 147 12.30 -13.39 10.90
CA ALA A 147 12.26 -12.61 12.14
C ALA A 147 13.20 -11.40 12.04
N VAL A 148 12.82 -10.28 12.66
CA VAL A 148 13.75 -9.15 12.87
C VAL A 148 14.89 -9.62 13.74
N LYS A 149 16.12 -9.51 13.23
CA LYS A 149 17.35 -9.84 13.94
C LYS A 149 18.28 -8.64 14.01
N ARG A 150 19.13 -8.62 15.04
CA ARG A 150 20.21 -7.64 15.13
C ARG A 150 21.25 -7.83 14.03
N GLU A 151 21.53 -9.07 13.66
CA GLU A 151 22.41 -9.47 12.57
C GLU A 151 21.83 -10.66 11.81
N TYR A 152 22.09 -10.72 10.51
CA TYR A 152 21.61 -11.80 9.64
C TYR A 152 22.82 -12.54 9.09
N ASP A 153 22.82 -13.86 9.21
CA ASP A 153 23.73 -14.72 8.48
C ASP A 153 23.27 -14.82 7.02
N GLN A 154 24.14 -14.42 6.10
CA GLN A 154 23.81 -14.40 4.67
C GLN A 154 23.57 -15.81 4.11
N GLN A 155 24.31 -16.82 4.63
CA GLN A 155 24.12 -18.19 4.21
C GLN A 155 22.77 -18.74 4.70
N GLU A 156 22.38 -18.47 5.94
CA GLU A 156 21.05 -18.83 6.47
C GLU A 156 19.93 -18.22 5.62
N VAL A 157 20.09 -16.95 5.21
CA VAL A 157 19.12 -16.26 4.35
C VAL A 157 19.09 -16.86 2.94
N TYR A 158 20.26 -17.17 2.36
CA TYR A 158 20.39 -17.81 1.06
C TYR A 158 19.71 -19.17 1.01
N ASP A 159 19.99 -20.03 1.98
CA ASP A 159 19.47 -21.40 2.04
C ASP A 159 17.94 -21.43 2.16
N LYS A 160 17.33 -20.37 2.67
CA LYS A 160 15.88 -20.27 2.78
C LYS A 160 15.20 -19.99 1.43
N PHE A 161 15.91 -19.40 0.46
CA PHE A 161 15.42 -19.21 -0.91
C PHE A 161 15.85 -20.31 -1.85
N PHE A 162 17.01 -20.90 -1.61
CA PHE A 162 17.62 -21.94 -2.42
C PHE A 162 17.95 -23.16 -1.54
N PRO A 163 16.92 -23.88 -1.04
CA PRO A 163 17.18 -25.06 -0.22
C PRO A 163 18.02 -26.06 -1.02
N GLN A 164 19.16 -26.46 -0.46
CA GLN A 164 19.99 -27.48 -1.07
C GLN A 164 19.16 -28.75 -1.18
N GLN A 165 18.96 -29.24 -2.38
CA GLN A 165 18.40 -30.57 -2.57
C GLN A 165 19.37 -31.55 -1.93
N GLN A 166 19.00 -32.10 -0.78
CA GLN A 166 19.72 -33.22 -0.23
C GLN A 166 19.56 -34.38 -1.23
N ALA A 167 20.69 -34.70 -1.90
CA ALA A 167 20.80 -35.80 -2.82
C ALA A 167 20.66 -37.15 -2.08
#